data_007868cce474f72455869216b1abaa51
#
_entry.id   007868cce474f72455869216b1abaa51
#
_cell.length_a   1.000
_cell.length_b   1.000
_cell.length_c   1.000
_cell.angle_alpha   90.00
_cell.angle_beta   90.00
_cell.angle_gamma   90.00
#
_symmetry.space_group_name_H-M   'P 1'
#
loop_
_entity.id
_entity.type
_entity.pdbx_description
1 polymer ?
#
loop_
_entity_poly.entity_id
_entity_poly.type
_entity_poly.pdbx_seq_one_letter_code
_entity_poly.pdbx_strand_id
1 'polypeptide(L)'
;MSAPVDVLRKVPLFAELDDEDLGRLANQMKERRYAEGSPMTSEGSGGAGFFVITEGNATVSVGGEVKSTLGPGDYFGEIALIDEGTRTASITAATDVTAYGMTSWEFKPFVEDHPQVAWALLKTLAQRLRAAQAHE
;
A
#
# COMPACT_ATOMS: atom_id res chain seq x y z
N MET A 1 9.55 1.41 15.74
CA MET A 1 9.43 -0.04 15.67
C MET A 1 9.40 -0.48 14.22
N SER A 2 10.15 -1.50 13.86
CA SER A 2 10.22 -1.98 12.48
C SER A 2 8.96 -2.74 12.09
N ALA A 3 8.64 -2.72 10.79
CA ALA A 3 7.55 -3.54 10.26
C ALA A 3 7.91 -5.03 10.39
N PRO A 4 6.90 -5.91 10.57
CA PRO A 4 7.16 -7.35 10.60
C PRO A 4 7.59 -7.86 9.23
N VAL A 5 8.81 -8.41 9.15
CA VAL A 5 9.36 -8.91 7.89
C VAL A 5 8.49 -10.02 7.30
N ASP A 6 7.92 -10.88 8.14
CA ASP A 6 7.07 -11.98 7.69
C ASP A 6 5.82 -11.49 6.95
N VAL A 7 5.24 -10.38 7.37
CA VAL A 7 4.09 -9.79 6.68
C VAL A 7 4.53 -9.17 5.36
N LEU A 8 5.64 -8.45 5.37
CA LEU A 8 6.17 -7.82 4.15
C LEU A 8 6.51 -8.87 3.09
N ARG A 9 7.04 -10.02 3.51
CA ARG A 9 7.38 -11.11 2.57
C ARG A 9 6.18 -11.62 1.80
N LYS A 10 4.98 -11.54 2.38
CA LYS A 10 3.74 -11.99 1.75
C LYS A 10 3.17 -10.97 0.77
N VAL A 11 3.67 -9.74 0.78
CA VAL A 11 3.21 -8.70 -0.15
C VAL A 11 3.83 -8.99 -1.52
N PRO A 12 3.01 -9.13 -2.58
CA PRO A 12 3.53 -9.49 -3.90
C PRO A 12 4.63 -8.56 -4.42
N LEU A 13 4.57 -7.26 -4.09
CA LEU A 13 5.58 -6.30 -4.50
C LEU A 13 6.97 -6.63 -3.97
N PHE A 14 7.06 -7.31 -2.85
CA PHE A 14 8.31 -7.56 -2.15
C PHE A 14 8.73 -9.03 -2.18
N ALA A 15 8.00 -9.86 -2.94
CA ALA A 15 8.23 -11.31 -2.95
C ALA A 15 9.62 -11.70 -3.46
N GLU A 16 10.23 -10.88 -4.31
CA GLU A 16 11.55 -11.17 -4.88
C GLU A 16 12.71 -10.52 -4.13
N LEU A 17 12.43 -9.79 -3.05
CA LEU A 17 13.47 -9.21 -2.22
C LEU A 17 14.07 -10.28 -1.30
N ASP A 18 15.39 -10.24 -1.12
CA ASP A 18 16.04 -11.12 -0.17
C ASP A 18 15.81 -10.62 1.27
N ASP A 19 16.24 -11.42 2.26
CA ASP A 19 15.99 -11.10 3.67
C ASP A 19 16.69 -9.81 4.11
N GLU A 20 17.85 -9.52 3.56
CA GLU A 20 18.57 -8.28 3.87
C GLU A 20 17.80 -7.05 3.38
N ASP A 21 17.32 -7.09 2.15
CA ASP A 21 16.56 -6.00 1.57
C ASP A 21 15.21 -5.82 2.25
N LEU A 22 14.54 -6.93 2.60
CA LEU A 22 13.30 -6.86 3.38
C LEU A 22 13.52 -6.23 4.75
N GLY A 23 14.64 -6.57 5.40
CA GLY A 23 14.99 -5.98 6.68
C GLY A 23 15.23 -4.47 6.58
N ARG A 24 15.89 -4.02 5.53
CA ARG A 24 16.10 -2.58 5.28
C ARG A 24 14.78 -1.86 5.04
N LEU A 25 13.90 -2.45 4.24
CA LEU A 25 12.58 -1.90 3.98
C LEU A 25 11.79 -1.80 5.28
N ALA A 26 11.77 -2.86 6.08
CA ALA A 26 11.05 -2.91 7.34
C ALA A 26 11.53 -1.80 8.29
N ASN A 27 12.82 -1.52 8.31
CA ASN A 27 13.39 -0.47 9.17
C ASN A 27 13.02 0.94 8.71
N GLN A 28 12.71 1.14 7.44
CA GLN A 28 12.29 2.43 6.90
C GLN A 28 10.81 2.70 7.11
N MET A 29 10.02 1.67 7.31
CA MET A 29 8.57 1.80 7.48
C MET A 29 8.23 2.18 8.93
N LYS A 30 7.24 3.04 9.08
CA LYS A 30 6.79 3.53 10.39
C LYS A 30 5.41 2.99 10.72
N GLU A 31 5.24 2.60 11.98
CA GLU A 31 3.95 2.12 12.48
C GLU A 31 2.93 3.25 12.51
N ARG A 32 1.72 2.94 12.03
CA ARG A 32 0.56 3.82 12.10
C ARG A 32 -0.61 3.02 12.68
N ARG A 33 -1.32 3.60 13.62
CA ARG A 33 -2.50 2.98 14.22
C ARG A 33 -3.72 3.84 13.96
N TYR A 34 -4.82 3.18 13.61
CA TYR A 34 -6.08 3.84 13.30
C TYR A 34 -7.20 3.19 14.09
N ALA A 35 -7.99 4.00 14.80
CA ALA A 35 -9.15 3.50 15.52
C ALA A 35 -10.27 3.17 14.52
N GLU A 36 -11.12 2.22 14.88
CA GLU A 36 -12.30 1.88 14.08
C GLU A 36 -13.07 3.14 13.69
N GLY A 37 -13.42 3.24 12.41
CA GLY A 37 -14.15 4.38 11.87
C GLY A 37 -13.29 5.54 11.42
N SER A 38 -11.98 5.54 11.71
CA SER A 38 -11.10 6.64 11.33
C SER A 38 -10.75 6.59 9.85
N PRO A 39 -10.67 7.75 9.17
CA PRO A 39 -10.18 7.78 7.79
C PRO A 39 -8.67 7.53 7.77
N MET A 40 -8.24 6.66 6.87
CA MET A 40 -6.82 6.37 6.66
C MET A 40 -6.29 7.19 5.48
N THR A 41 -7.07 7.29 4.41
CA THR A 41 -6.84 8.24 3.32
C THR A 41 -8.19 8.77 2.86
N SER A 42 -8.18 9.91 2.18
CA SER A 42 -9.42 10.50 1.63
C SER A 42 -9.26 10.72 0.13
N GLU A 43 -10.33 10.38 -0.60
CA GLU A 43 -10.41 10.57 -2.05
C GLU A 43 -10.16 12.04 -2.38
N GLY A 44 -9.35 12.29 -3.40
CA GLY A 44 -9.00 13.64 -3.84
C GLY A 44 -7.91 14.32 -3.04
N SER A 45 -7.51 13.77 -1.89
CA SER A 45 -6.41 14.36 -1.11
C SER A 45 -5.07 14.02 -1.73
N GLY A 46 -4.08 14.87 -1.47
CA GLY A 46 -2.70 14.60 -1.87
C GLY A 46 -2.16 13.41 -1.11
N GLY A 47 -1.59 12.44 -1.83
CA GLY A 47 -1.07 11.24 -1.23
C GLY A 47 0.44 11.31 -1.04
N ALA A 48 0.91 10.99 0.16
CA ALA A 48 2.33 11.01 0.45
C ALA A 48 2.82 9.70 1.08
N GLY A 49 2.01 8.64 1.08
CA GLY A 49 2.39 7.41 1.75
C GLY A 49 1.93 6.15 1.05
N PHE A 50 2.77 5.13 1.15
CA PHE A 50 2.46 3.75 0.81
C PHE A 50 2.34 2.98 2.11
N PHE A 51 1.30 2.15 2.26
CA PHE A 51 1.01 1.47 3.51
C PHE A 51 0.72 -0.01 3.31
N VAL A 52 1.20 -0.83 4.25
CA VAL A 52 0.88 -2.25 4.34
C VAL A 52 0.13 -2.49 5.65
N ILE A 53 -1.04 -3.12 5.56
CA ILE A 53 -1.84 -3.46 6.75
C ILE A 53 -1.27 -4.73 7.38
N THR A 54 -1.01 -4.69 8.68
CA THR A 54 -0.54 -5.85 9.43
C THR A 54 -1.60 -6.42 10.36
N GLU A 55 -2.55 -5.58 10.82
CA GLU A 55 -3.64 -6.01 11.69
C GLU A 55 -4.90 -5.23 11.35
N GLY A 56 -6.05 -5.88 11.44
CA GLY A 56 -7.34 -5.25 11.24
C GLY A 56 -7.76 -5.21 9.79
N ASN A 57 -8.92 -4.58 9.55
CA ASN A 57 -9.54 -4.48 8.22
C ASN A 57 -9.93 -3.05 7.91
N ALA A 58 -9.87 -2.71 6.63
CA ALA A 58 -10.26 -1.40 6.15
C ALA A 58 -11.20 -1.53 4.95
N THR A 59 -12.04 -0.52 4.72
CA THR A 59 -12.92 -0.48 3.55
C THR A 59 -12.41 0.55 2.56
N VAL A 60 -12.49 0.20 1.28
CA VAL A 60 -12.13 1.08 0.17
C VAL A 60 -13.41 1.58 -0.48
N SER A 61 -13.58 2.90 -0.58
CA SER A 61 -14.75 3.49 -1.22
C SER A 61 -14.35 4.53 -2.26
N VAL A 62 -15.19 4.65 -3.28
CA VAL A 62 -15.04 5.67 -4.32
C VAL A 62 -16.41 6.28 -4.52
N GLY A 63 -16.50 7.62 -4.42
CA GLY A 63 -17.76 8.32 -4.55
C GLY A 63 -18.80 7.92 -3.51
N GLY A 64 -18.34 7.53 -2.32
CA GLY A 64 -19.21 7.09 -1.23
C GLY A 64 -19.67 5.65 -1.30
N GLU A 65 -19.28 4.92 -2.35
CA GLU A 65 -19.66 3.53 -2.53
C GLU A 65 -18.49 2.59 -2.17
N VAL A 66 -18.75 1.60 -1.31
CA VAL A 66 -17.76 0.61 -0.92
C VAL A 66 -17.43 -0.30 -2.11
N LYS A 67 -16.17 -0.36 -2.49
CA LYS A 67 -15.69 -1.18 -3.62
C LYS A 67 -15.02 -2.47 -3.17
N SER A 68 -14.30 -2.44 -2.03
CA SER A 68 -13.59 -3.62 -1.56
C SER A 68 -13.19 -3.45 -0.11
N THR A 69 -12.60 -4.50 0.46
CA THR A 69 -12.03 -4.47 1.80
C THR A 69 -10.56 -4.89 1.72
N LEU A 70 -9.76 -4.36 2.65
CA LEU A 70 -8.36 -4.70 2.79
C LEU A 70 -8.13 -5.34 4.15
N GLY A 71 -7.23 -6.29 4.22
CA GLY A 71 -6.88 -6.97 5.46
C GLY A 71 -5.37 -7.14 5.59
N PRO A 72 -4.91 -7.94 6.57
CA PRO A 72 -3.47 -8.15 6.79
C PRO A 72 -2.77 -8.65 5.52
N GLY A 73 -1.66 -8.03 5.19
CA GLY A 73 -0.90 -8.32 3.99
C GLY A 73 -1.28 -7.50 2.77
N ASP A 74 -2.40 -6.79 2.83
CA ASP A 74 -2.80 -5.90 1.74
C ASP A 74 -2.10 -4.55 1.87
N TYR A 75 -1.98 -3.85 0.74
CA TYR A 75 -1.30 -2.57 0.68
C TYR A 75 -2.12 -1.56 -0.13
N PHE A 76 -1.83 -0.28 0.09
CA PHE A 76 -2.49 0.79 -0.64
C PHE A 76 -1.56 2.02 -0.73
N GLY A 77 -1.90 2.92 -1.64
CA GLY A 77 -1.18 4.18 -1.81
C GLY A 77 -0.15 4.17 -2.93
N GLU A 78 0.10 3.03 -3.57
CA GLU A 78 1.15 2.89 -4.58
C GLU A 78 0.89 3.74 -5.82
N ILE A 79 -0.36 3.90 -6.23
CA ILE A 79 -0.69 4.69 -7.43
C ILE A 79 -0.32 6.16 -7.21
N ALA A 80 -0.73 6.73 -6.09
CA ALA A 80 -0.43 8.14 -5.79
C ALA A 80 1.07 8.37 -5.59
N LEU A 81 1.82 7.36 -5.15
CA LEU A 81 3.27 7.46 -5.03
C LEU A 81 3.95 7.52 -6.39
N ILE A 82 3.44 6.76 -7.36
CA ILE A 82 4.07 6.64 -8.68
C ILE A 82 3.81 7.88 -9.52
N ASP A 83 2.55 8.31 -9.61
CA ASP A 83 2.17 9.42 -10.50
C ASP A 83 2.08 10.77 -9.79
N GLU A 84 2.34 10.79 -8.47
CA GLU A 84 2.27 12.00 -7.66
C GLU A 84 0.90 12.69 -7.70
N GLY A 85 -0.13 11.92 -8.05
CA GLY A 85 -1.49 12.43 -8.13
C GLY A 85 -2.22 12.40 -6.80
N THR A 86 -3.49 12.74 -6.84
CA THR A 86 -4.35 12.66 -5.66
C THR A 86 -4.82 11.23 -5.43
N ARG A 87 -5.31 10.95 -4.23
CA ARG A 87 -5.84 9.63 -3.90
C ARG A 87 -7.07 9.33 -4.74
N THR A 88 -7.14 8.12 -5.29
CA THR A 88 -8.24 7.67 -6.13
C THR A 88 -9.40 7.10 -5.33
N ALA A 89 -9.19 6.83 -4.05
CA ALA A 89 -10.20 6.22 -3.19
C ALA A 89 -10.06 6.72 -1.75
N SER A 90 -11.13 6.59 -1.01
CA SER A 90 -11.11 6.79 0.45
C SER A 90 -10.94 5.43 1.12
N ILE A 91 -10.11 5.38 2.16
CA ILE A 91 -9.88 4.15 2.93
C ILE A 91 -10.19 4.47 4.39
N THR A 92 -11.09 3.68 4.97
CA THR A 92 -11.55 3.87 6.34
C THR A 92 -11.32 2.59 7.14
N ALA A 93 -10.84 2.74 8.36
CA ALA A 93 -10.64 1.59 9.26
C ALA A 93 -11.99 0.99 9.63
N ALA A 94 -12.25 -0.25 9.21
CA ALA A 94 -13.48 -0.97 9.55
C ALA A 94 -13.41 -1.55 10.96
N THR A 95 -12.20 -1.84 11.41
CA THR A 95 -11.86 -2.23 12.78
C THR A 95 -10.67 -1.38 13.19
N ASP A 96 -10.15 -1.58 14.39
CA ASP A 96 -8.85 -1.00 14.72
C ASP A 96 -7.80 -1.58 13.77
N VAL A 97 -6.97 -0.73 13.19
CA VAL A 97 -6.00 -1.11 12.17
C VAL A 97 -4.58 -0.73 12.61
N THR A 98 -3.65 -1.65 12.41
CA THR A 98 -2.23 -1.35 12.47
C THR A 98 -1.66 -1.49 11.07
N ALA A 99 -0.95 -0.47 10.61
CA ALA A 99 -0.31 -0.46 9.31
C ALA A 99 1.11 0.09 9.43
N TYR A 100 1.95 -0.25 8.47
CA TYR A 100 3.30 0.29 8.36
C TYR A 100 3.42 1.02 7.05
N GLY A 101 3.95 2.23 7.10
CA GLY A 101 4.00 3.08 5.93
C GLY A 101 5.33 3.76 5.71
N MET A 102 5.52 4.23 4.49
CA MET A 102 6.66 5.06 4.12
C MET A 102 6.20 6.15 3.16
N THR A 103 6.94 7.25 3.14
CA THR A 103 6.63 8.39 2.27
C THR A 103 7.10 8.15 0.85
N SER A 104 6.63 9.00 -0.09
CA SER A 104 7.04 8.88 -1.48
C SER A 104 8.53 9.15 -1.66
N TRP A 105 9.10 10.09 -0.92
CA TRP A 105 10.54 10.38 -1.03
C TRP A 105 11.42 9.31 -0.40
N GLU A 106 10.87 8.42 0.43
CA GLU A 106 11.55 7.23 0.92
C GLU A 106 11.38 6.06 -0.03
N PHE A 107 10.18 5.91 -0.59
CA PHE A 107 9.83 4.79 -1.46
C PHE A 107 10.56 4.88 -2.81
N LYS A 108 10.63 6.07 -3.40
CA LYS A 108 11.24 6.25 -4.72
C LYS A 108 12.71 5.82 -4.77
N PRO A 109 13.59 6.29 -3.85
CA PRO A 109 14.98 5.81 -3.85
C PRO A 109 15.09 4.30 -3.63
N PHE A 110 14.21 3.73 -2.80
CA PHE A 110 14.19 2.30 -2.55
C PHE A 110 13.91 1.53 -3.84
N VAL A 111 12.91 1.96 -4.60
CA VAL A 111 12.57 1.31 -5.88
C VAL A 111 13.69 1.47 -6.90
N GLU A 112 14.34 2.63 -6.94
CA GLU A 112 15.47 2.86 -7.85
C GLU A 112 16.63 1.91 -7.54
N ASP A 113 16.87 1.61 -6.28
CA ASP A 113 17.91 0.66 -5.84
C ASP A 113 17.48 -0.80 -5.98
N HIS A 114 16.17 -1.04 -6.13
CA HIS A 114 15.59 -2.39 -6.20
C HIS A 114 14.64 -2.49 -7.40
N PRO A 115 15.18 -2.54 -8.63
CA PRO A 115 14.34 -2.54 -9.85
C PRO A 115 13.31 -3.68 -9.89
N GLN A 116 13.55 -4.78 -9.20
CA GLN A 116 12.60 -5.88 -9.12
C GLN A 116 11.27 -5.46 -8.48
N VAL A 117 11.30 -4.47 -7.58
CA VAL A 117 10.07 -3.92 -6.98
C VAL A 117 9.30 -3.12 -8.02
N ALA A 118 10.01 -2.32 -8.83
CA ALA A 118 9.37 -1.58 -9.92
C ALA A 118 8.71 -2.53 -10.92
N TRP A 119 9.38 -3.64 -11.26
CA TRP A 119 8.82 -4.62 -12.18
C TRP A 119 7.56 -5.28 -11.62
N ALA A 120 7.57 -5.61 -10.31
CA ALA A 120 6.39 -6.17 -9.64
C ALA A 120 5.21 -5.19 -9.65
N LEU A 121 5.47 -3.90 -9.44
CA LEU A 121 4.45 -2.86 -9.53
C LEU A 121 3.86 -2.78 -10.93
N LEU A 122 4.70 -2.83 -11.96
CA LEU A 122 4.24 -2.79 -13.36
C LEU A 122 3.33 -3.99 -13.66
N LYS A 123 3.69 -5.18 -13.19
CA LYS A 123 2.85 -6.37 -13.37
C LYS A 123 1.49 -6.20 -12.72
N THR A 124 1.47 -5.71 -11.49
CA THR A 124 0.21 -5.50 -10.75
C THR A 124 -0.68 -4.50 -11.47
N LEU A 125 -0.12 -3.39 -11.92
CA LEU A 125 -0.87 -2.37 -12.65
C LEU A 125 -1.38 -2.89 -13.99
N ALA A 126 -0.57 -3.69 -14.70
CA ALA A 126 -0.99 -4.30 -15.96
C ALA A 126 -2.16 -5.26 -15.75
N GLN A 127 -2.13 -6.04 -14.67
CA GLN A 127 -3.23 -6.97 -14.34
C GLN A 127 -4.52 -6.20 -14.03
N ARG A 128 -4.42 -5.10 -13.29
CA ARG A 128 -5.57 -4.25 -12.99
C ARG A 128 -6.14 -3.61 -14.26
N LEU A 129 -5.26 -3.18 -15.16
CA LEU A 129 -5.67 -2.59 -16.42
C LEU A 129 -6.42 -3.61 -17.30
N ARG A 130 -5.90 -4.84 -17.39
CA ARG A 130 -6.58 -5.90 -18.12
C ARG A 130 -7.96 -6.21 -17.54
N ALA A 131 -8.07 -6.27 -16.22
CA ALA A 131 -9.34 -6.51 -15.56
C ALA A 131 -10.35 -5.39 -15.87
N ALA A 132 -9.90 -4.13 -15.86
CA ALA A 132 -10.75 -3.00 -16.20
C ALA A 132 -11.19 -3.05 -17.66
N GLN A 133 -10.29 -3.39 -18.57
CA GLN A 133 -10.62 -3.51 -20.01
C GLN A 133 -11.60 -4.65 -20.28
N ALA A 134 -11.49 -5.75 -19.52
CA ALA A 134 -12.37 -6.90 -19.71
C ALA A 134 -13.83 -6.61 -19.33
N HIS A 135 -14.08 -5.54 -18.56
CA HIS A 135 -15.42 -5.16 -18.12
C HIS A 135 -16.04 -4.02 -18.95
N GLU A 136 -15.36 -3.56 -19.98
CA GLU A 136 -15.87 -2.51 -20.89
C GLU A 136 -16.88 -3.01 -21.90
#